data_6860a2b706adeddf749791d1c95a865f
#
_entry.id   6860a2b706adeddf749791d1c95a865f
#
_cell.length_a   1.000
_cell.length_b   1.000
_cell.length_c   1.000
_cell.angle_alpha   90.00
_cell.angle_beta   90.00
_cell.angle_gamma   90.00
#
_symmetry.space_group_name_H-M   'P 1'
#
loop_
_entity.id
_entity.type
_entity.pdbx_description
1 polymer ?
#
loop_
_entity_poly.entity_id
_entity_poly.type
_entity_poly.pdbx_seq_one_letter_code
_entity_poly.pdbx_strand_id
1 'polypeptide(L)'
;GILTIKEKWQHYVPGDYTALTAGYLAVMYPAVPDEALFIAGNVCPDSGLAAAIGSLVSGEALVGADGGVLAFLGTRSDFEARHFLKSTLYREEYVRINASYDIFRENGREMEKDFRVLTVGRVSCPLPDSCRLVGDATFPDGTPKLFIEEGAKLECVILNVNNGPVYIGHDAEIMEGVCIRAPFAAC
;
A
#
# COMPACT_ATOMS: atom_id res chain seq x y z
N GLY A 1 2.22 2.74 -5.72
CA GLY A 1 2.46 1.42 -5.12
C GLY A 1 1.96 0.28 -6.01
N ILE A 2 2.15 -0.93 -5.56
CA ILE A 2 1.62 -2.16 -6.20
C ILE A 2 0.17 -2.39 -5.76
N LEU A 3 -0.07 -2.15 -4.48
CA LEU A 3 -1.36 -2.31 -3.83
C LEU A 3 -2.16 -1.00 -3.81
N THR A 4 -3.48 -1.10 -3.81
CA THR A 4 -4.35 0.02 -3.44
C THR A 4 -4.17 0.35 -1.96
N ILE A 5 -4.54 1.58 -1.53
CA ILE A 5 -4.43 1.97 -0.11
C ILE A 5 -5.26 1.05 0.78
N LYS A 6 -6.44 0.59 0.31
CA LYS A 6 -7.27 -0.38 1.02
C LYS A 6 -6.53 -1.70 1.24
N GLU A 7 -5.96 -2.28 0.18
CA GLU A 7 -5.21 -3.53 0.25
C GLU A 7 -3.99 -3.41 1.16
N LYS A 8 -3.26 -2.27 1.10
CA LYS A 8 -2.19 -1.99 2.06
C LYS A 8 -2.70 -2.09 3.50
N TRP A 9 -3.80 -1.41 3.84
CA TRP A 9 -4.36 -1.46 5.19
C TRP A 9 -4.76 -2.88 5.61
N GLN A 10 -5.27 -3.71 4.71
CA GLN A 10 -5.61 -5.10 5.00
C GLN A 10 -4.41 -5.95 5.45
N HIS A 11 -3.20 -5.61 4.99
CA HIS A 11 -1.97 -6.27 5.45
C HIS A 11 -1.54 -5.84 6.86
N TYR A 12 -1.81 -4.59 7.25
CA TYR A 12 -1.38 -4.04 8.53
C TYR A 12 -2.42 -4.18 9.65
N VAL A 13 -3.69 -4.07 9.31
CA VAL A 13 -4.81 -4.16 10.24
C VAL A 13 -5.81 -5.17 9.69
N PRO A 14 -5.76 -6.44 10.11
CA PRO A 14 -6.69 -7.46 9.63
C PRO A 14 -8.15 -7.13 9.97
N GLY A 15 -9.07 -7.44 9.06
CA GLY A 15 -10.50 -7.23 9.26
C GLY A 15 -11.29 -7.11 7.96
N ASP A 16 -12.60 -6.93 8.08
CA ASP A 16 -13.49 -6.66 6.96
C ASP A 16 -13.48 -5.17 6.64
N TYR A 17 -13.33 -4.84 5.38
CA TYR A 17 -13.20 -3.46 4.90
C TYR A 17 -14.37 -3.05 4.02
N THR A 18 -14.98 -1.93 4.35
CA THR A 18 -15.91 -1.21 3.49
C THR A 18 -15.46 0.23 3.29
N ALA A 19 -16.18 1.01 2.48
CA ALA A 19 -15.84 2.41 2.24
C ALA A 19 -17.00 3.32 2.67
N LEU A 20 -16.70 4.26 3.57
CA LEU A 20 -17.56 5.42 3.81
C LEU A 20 -17.24 6.45 2.74
N THR A 21 -18.14 6.64 1.78
CA THR A 21 -17.91 7.44 0.58
C THR A 21 -19.15 8.27 0.21
N ALA A 22 -19.02 9.09 -0.86
CA ALA A 22 -20.14 9.88 -1.34
C ALA A 22 -21.32 8.99 -1.77
N GLY A 23 -22.56 9.48 -1.53
CA GLY A 23 -23.78 8.69 -1.71
C GLY A 23 -23.92 7.99 -3.07
N TYR A 24 -23.46 8.61 -4.16
CA TYR A 24 -23.51 8.01 -5.50
C TYR A 24 -22.53 6.83 -5.69
N LEU A 25 -21.50 6.71 -4.86
CA LEU A 25 -20.57 5.58 -4.86
C LEU A 25 -20.93 4.53 -3.80
N ALA A 26 -21.74 4.88 -2.80
CA ALA A 26 -22.05 4.02 -1.67
C ALA A 26 -22.70 2.69 -2.10
N VAL A 27 -23.41 2.70 -3.22
CA VAL A 27 -24.07 1.47 -3.76
C VAL A 27 -23.05 0.39 -4.18
N MET A 28 -21.79 0.75 -4.39
CA MET A 28 -20.73 -0.19 -4.80
C MET A 28 -20.06 -0.88 -3.61
N TYR A 29 -20.37 -0.49 -2.40
CA TYR A 29 -19.73 -0.99 -1.19
C TYR A 29 -20.77 -1.55 -0.21
N PRO A 30 -20.40 -2.57 0.60
CA PRO A 30 -21.23 -3.02 1.71
C PRO A 30 -21.58 -1.89 2.67
N ALA A 31 -22.70 -2.02 3.36
CA ALA A 31 -23.12 -1.04 4.38
C ALA A 31 -22.02 -0.88 5.44
N VAL A 32 -21.78 0.37 5.84
CA VAL A 32 -20.87 0.67 6.95
C VAL A 32 -21.58 0.31 8.28
N PRO A 33 -20.95 -0.50 9.15
CA PRO A 33 -21.50 -0.78 10.49
C PRO A 33 -21.68 0.50 11.31
N ASP A 34 -22.58 0.46 12.29
CA ASP A 34 -22.80 1.59 13.19
C ASP A 34 -21.57 1.89 14.06
N GLU A 35 -20.84 0.86 14.48
CA GLU A 35 -19.55 0.99 15.18
C GLU A 35 -18.45 0.34 14.36
N ALA A 36 -17.37 1.09 14.12
CA ALA A 36 -16.25 0.66 13.27
C ALA A 36 -14.97 1.42 13.60
N LEU A 37 -13.87 0.90 13.11
CA LEU A 37 -12.63 1.64 12.98
C LEU A 37 -12.65 2.38 11.63
N PHE A 38 -12.73 3.71 11.69
CA PHE A 38 -12.66 4.59 10.52
C PHE A 38 -11.21 4.95 10.28
N ILE A 39 -10.70 4.71 9.08
CA ILE A 39 -9.32 5.03 8.67
C ILE A 39 -9.40 5.98 7.46
N ALA A 40 -8.58 7.02 7.46
CA ALA A 40 -8.51 7.95 6.35
C ALA A 40 -8.05 7.25 5.05
N GLY A 41 -8.93 7.22 4.03
CA GLY A 41 -8.71 6.48 2.78
C GLY A 41 -7.58 7.03 1.90
N ASN A 42 -7.01 8.17 2.25
CA ASN A 42 -5.88 8.80 1.56
C ASN A 42 -4.56 8.69 2.32
N VAL A 43 -4.50 7.88 3.37
CA VAL A 43 -3.29 7.65 4.17
C VAL A 43 -2.73 6.27 3.90
N CYS A 44 -1.45 6.20 3.52
CA CYS A 44 -0.74 4.94 3.35
C CYS A 44 -0.27 4.43 4.71
N PRO A 45 -0.48 3.13 5.01
CA PRO A 45 -0.05 2.54 6.27
C PRO A 45 1.47 2.34 6.36
N ASP A 46 1.93 2.30 7.60
CA ASP A 46 3.18 1.68 8.01
C ASP A 46 2.98 1.00 9.38
N SER A 47 4.00 0.30 9.86
CA SER A 47 3.92 -0.45 11.12
C SER A 47 3.69 0.45 12.34
N GLY A 48 4.27 1.66 12.36
CA GLY A 48 4.11 2.61 13.46
C GLY A 48 2.68 3.14 13.54
N LEU A 49 2.15 3.58 12.40
CA LEU A 49 0.78 4.08 12.30
C LEU A 49 -0.25 2.97 12.61
N ALA A 50 -0.02 1.76 12.11
CA ALA A 50 -0.87 0.61 12.39
C ALA A 50 -0.89 0.26 13.90
N ALA A 51 0.27 0.29 14.56
CA ALA A 51 0.37 0.08 16.00
C ALA A 51 -0.37 1.17 16.79
N ALA A 52 -0.24 2.45 16.40
CA ALA A 52 -0.94 3.56 17.02
C ALA A 52 -2.47 3.42 16.86
N ILE A 53 -2.93 3.02 15.68
CA ILE A 53 -4.36 2.75 15.42
C ILE A 53 -4.86 1.57 16.24
N GLY A 54 -4.08 0.49 16.33
CA GLY A 54 -4.43 -0.70 17.13
C GLY A 54 -4.52 -0.44 18.63
N SER A 55 -3.98 0.68 19.12
CA SER A 55 -4.08 1.09 20.54
C SER A 55 -5.30 1.97 20.87
N LEU A 56 -6.09 2.37 19.85
CA LEU A 56 -7.28 3.20 20.06
C LEU A 56 -8.35 2.43 20.83
N VAL A 57 -9.03 3.15 21.71
CA VAL A 57 -10.25 2.65 22.37
C VAL A 57 -11.48 3.39 21.84
N SER A 58 -12.69 2.84 22.08
CA SER A 58 -13.93 3.43 21.58
C SER A 58 -14.08 4.90 22.00
N GLY A 59 -14.40 5.76 21.05
CA GLY A 59 -14.47 7.22 21.20
C GLY A 59 -13.15 7.96 21.00
N GLU A 60 -12.04 7.27 20.73
CA GLU A 60 -10.75 7.93 20.50
C GLU A 60 -10.44 8.15 19.01
N ALA A 61 -9.90 9.32 18.71
CA ALA A 61 -9.38 9.69 17.40
C ALA A 61 -7.84 9.82 17.41
N LEU A 62 -7.19 9.33 16.38
CA LEU A 62 -5.80 9.63 16.04
C LEU A 62 -5.80 10.77 15.02
N VAL A 63 -5.07 11.85 15.31
CA VAL A 63 -5.02 13.04 14.44
C VAL A 63 -3.58 13.31 14.02
N GLY A 64 -3.41 13.75 12.78
CA GLY A 64 -2.10 14.15 12.26
C GLY A 64 -1.69 15.55 12.70
N ALA A 65 -0.45 15.93 12.46
CA ALA A 65 0.08 17.27 12.76
C ALA A 65 -0.66 18.39 12.02
N ASP A 66 -1.31 18.08 10.91
CA ASP A 66 -2.18 18.97 10.11
C ASP A 66 -3.59 19.11 10.68
N GLY A 67 -3.90 18.45 11.82
CA GLY A 67 -5.21 18.39 12.44
C GLY A 67 -6.21 17.47 11.73
N GLY A 68 -5.79 16.80 10.66
CA GLY A 68 -6.63 15.84 9.94
C GLY A 68 -6.75 14.52 10.70
N VAL A 69 -7.96 13.96 10.75
CA VAL A 69 -8.18 12.64 11.34
C VAL A 69 -7.48 11.58 10.50
N LEU A 70 -6.66 10.76 11.14
CA LEU A 70 -6.00 9.58 10.57
C LEU A 70 -6.84 8.33 10.78
N ALA A 71 -7.36 8.17 12.00
CA ALA A 71 -8.28 7.09 12.34
C ALA A 71 -9.18 7.50 13.52
N PHE A 72 -10.31 6.82 13.64
CA PHE A 72 -11.25 6.95 14.76
C PHE A 72 -11.92 5.60 15.01
N LEU A 73 -11.98 5.18 16.27
CA LEU A 73 -12.72 3.99 16.70
C LEU A 73 -13.99 4.44 17.42
N GLY A 74 -15.16 4.08 16.89
CA GLY A 74 -16.44 4.47 17.51
C GLY A 74 -17.60 4.44 16.53
N THR A 75 -18.67 5.17 16.85
CA THR A 75 -19.88 5.17 16.03
C THR A 75 -19.73 6.02 14.77
N ARG A 76 -20.47 5.66 13.74
CA ARG A 76 -20.52 6.44 12.50
C ARG A 76 -21.05 7.88 12.75
N SER A 77 -22.05 8.04 13.60
CA SER A 77 -22.60 9.35 13.95
C SER A 77 -21.58 10.27 14.62
N ASP A 78 -20.77 9.74 15.55
CA ASP A 78 -19.72 10.52 16.20
C ASP A 78 -18.60 10.88 15.21
N PHE A 79 -18.25 9.96 14.31
CA PHE A 79 -17.27 10.25 13.26
C PHE A 79 -17.73 11.38 12.33
N GLU A 80 -18.97 11.32 11.83
CA GLU A 80 -19.55 12.34 10.95
C GLU A 80 -19.71 13.70 11.65
N ALA A 81 -20.12 13.69 12.93
CA ALA A 81 -20.22 14.88 13.77
C ALA A 81 -18.87 15.40 14.30
N ARG A 82 -17.79 14.66 14.12
CA ARG A 82 -16.46 14.91 14.71
C ARG A 82 -16.49 15.03 16.24
N HIS A 83 -17.36 14.24 16.87
CA HIS A 83 -17.51 14.17 18.31
C HIS A 83 -16.59 13.08 18.88
N PHE A 84 -15.37 13.45 19.22
CA PHE A 84 -14.37 12.54 19.76
C PHE A 84 -14.22 12.76 21.28
N LEU A 85 -14.29 11.68 22.06
CA LEU A 85 -14.08 11.73 23.50
C LEU A 85 -12.64 12.10 23.84
N LYS A 86 -11.70 11.65 22.99
CA LYS A 86 -10.28 11.97 23.12
C LYS A 86 -9.63 12.00 21.73
N SER A 87 -8.70 12.93 21.56
CA SER A 87 -7.87 13.02 20.36
C SER A 87 -6.41 12.92 20.73
N THR A 88 -5.72 11.96 20.13
CA THR A 88 -4.28 11.73 20.32
C THR A 88 -3.52 12.19 19.07
N LEU A 89 -2.49 13.01 19.25
CA LEU A 89 -1.68 13.50 18.16
C LEU A 89 -0.66 12.45 17.74
N TYR A 90 -0.68 12.03 16.47
CA TYR A 90 0.38 11.22 15.86
C TYR A 90 1.52 12.14 15.40
N ARG A 91 2.71 11.91 15.92
CA ARG A 91 3.88 12.80 15.72
C ARG A 91 4.88 12.26 14.71
N GLU A 92 4.78 10.96 14.39
CA GLU A 92 5.68 10.34 13.44
C GLU A 92 5.31 10.71 11.99
N GLU A 93 6.27 10.54 11.09
CA GLU A 93 6.05 10.77 9.66
C GLU A 93 5.09 9.72 9.09
N TYR A 94 4.17 10.15 8.24
CA TYR A 94 3.26 9.28 7.48
C TYR A 94 3.01 9.85 6.08
N VAL A 95 2.63 8.98 5.16
CA VAL A 95 2.30 9.36 3.79
C VAL A 95 0.81 9.60 3.66
N ARG A 96 0.44 10.83 3.26
CA ARG A 96 -0.93 11.21 2.93
C ARG A 96 -1.01 11.70 1.49
N ILE A 97 -1.96 11.19 0.73
CA ILE A 97 -2.24 11.60 -0.64
C ILE A 97 -3.31 12.69 -0.60
N ASN A 98 -2.91 13.94 -0.74
CA ASN A 98 -3.82 15.10 -0.72
C ASN A 98 -4.13 15.60 -2.14
N ALA A 99 -3.24 15.35 -3.08
CA ALA A 99 -3.39 15.77 -4.47
C ALA A 99 -2.90 14.68 -5.43
N SER A 100 -3.33 14.74 -6.68
CA SER A 100 -2.98 13.73 -7.69
C SER A 100 -1.48 13.60 -7.93
N TYR A 101 -0.72 14.69 -7.80
CA TYR A 101 0.74 14.65 -7.94
C TYR A 101 1.44 13.93 -6.77
N ASP A 102 0.81 13.80 -5.61
CA ASP A 102 1.35 13.03 -4.49
C ASP A 102 1.45 11.54 -4.84
N ILE A 103 0.49 11.04 -5.64
CA ILE A 103 0.52 9.66 -6.13
C ILE A 103 1.82 9.41 -6.88
N PHE A 104 2.18 10.32 -7.79
CA PHE A 104 3.41 10.19 -8.55
C PHE A 104 4.67 10.32 -7.66
N ARG A 105 4.68 11.31 -6.77
CA ARG A 105 5.82 11.60 -5.89
C ARG A 105 6.12 10.44 -4.94
N GLU A 106 5.09 9.87 -4.33
CA GLU A 106 5.24 8.80 -3.32
C GLU A 106 5.26 7.39 -3.94
N ASN A 107 4.94 7.25 -5.24
CA ASN A 107 4.77 5.95 -5.89
C ASN A 107 5.98 5.02 -5.74
N GLY A 108 7.19 5.53 -5.96
CA GLY A 108 8.41 4.72 -5.87
C GLY A 108 8.65 4.16 -4.46
N ARG A 109 8.51 5.02 -3.43
CA ARG A 109 8.64 4.64 -2.01
C ARG A 109 7.58 3.62 -1.60
N GLU A 110 6.34 3.86 -2.01
CA GLU A 110 5.22 2.97 -1.71
C GLU A 110 5.31 1.65 -2.47
N MET A 111 5.87 1.65 -3.68
CA MET A 111 6.12 0.42 -4.44
C MET A 111 7.17 -0.47 -3.75
N GLU A 112 8.22 0.11 -3.19
CA GLU A 112 9.22 -0.65 -2.44
C GLU A 112 8.63 -1.26 -1.15
N LYS A 113 7.80 -0.52 -0.42
CA LYS A 113 7.10 -1.03 0.77
C LYS A 113 6.19 -2.21 0.40
N ASP A 114 5.37 -2.05 -0.63
CA ASP A 114 4.46 -3.10 -1.10
C ASP A 114 5.22 -4.33 -1.56
N PHE A 115 6.32 -4.14 -2.30
CA PHE A 115 7.18 -5.22 -2.75
C PHE A 115 7.65 -6.07 -1.57
N ARG A 116 8.15 -5.45 -0.50
CA ARG A 116 8.60 -6.15 0.70
C ARG A 116 7.47 -6.91 1.39
N VAL A 117 6.28 -6.30 1.50
CA VAL A 117 5.10 -6.96 2.08
C VAL A 117 4.65 -8.16 1.26
N LEU A 118 4.59 -8.01 -0.06
CA LEU A 118 4.09 -9.04 -0.97
C LEU A 118 5.05 -10.22 -1.16
N THR A 119 6.34 -9.99 -1.01
CA THR A 119 7.36 -11.01 -1.33
C THR A 119 7.93 -11.74 -0.11
N VAL A 120 7.64 -11.24 1.11
CA VAL A 120 8.14 -11.88 2.33
C VAL A 120 7.69 -13.34 2.43
N GLY A 121 8.64 -14.26 2.62
CA GLY A 121 8.37 -15.70 2.74
C GLY A 121 7.93 -16.40 1.45
N ARG A 122 7.94 -15.71 0.31
CA ARG A 122 7.57 -16.26 -1.00
C ARG A 122 8.82 -16.49 -1.86
N VAL A 123 8.69 -17.40 -2.84
CA VAL A 123 9.74 -17.72 -3.79
C VAL A 123 9.35 -17.19 -5.17
N SER A 124 10.24 -16.40 -5.79
CA SER A 124 10.07 -15.91 -7.16
C SER A 124 10.26 -17.03 -8.17
N CYS A 125 9.51 -17.00 -9.27
CA CYS A 125 9.86 -17.76 -10.45
C CYS A 125 11.23 -17.29 -10.99
N PRO A 126 11.99 -18.18 -11.65
CA PRO A 126 13.30 -17.82 -12.21
C PRO A 126 13.15 -16.82 -13.36
N LEU A 127 14.13 -15.93 -13.50
CA LEU A 127 14.24 -15.08 -14.68
C LEU A 127 14.58 -15.95 -15.91
N PRO A 128 13.82 -15.86 -17.02
CA PRO A 128 14.12 -16.62 -18.23
C PRO A 128 15.52 -16.28 -18.80
N ASP A 129 16.21 -17.28 -19.38
CA ASP A 129 17.57 -17.13 -19.92
C ASP A 129 17.68 -16.07 -21.03
N SER A 130 16.59 -15.83 -21.77
CA SER A 130 16.51 -14.78 -22.80
C SER A 130 16.48 -13.36 -22.21
N CYS A 131 16.22 -13.22 -20.90
CA CYS A 131 16.10 -11.94 -20.20
C CYS A 131 17.41 -11.56 -19.50
N ARG A 132 17.61 -10.25 -19.27
CA ARG A 132 18.81 -9.74 -18.60
C ARG A 132 18.46 -8.87 -17.40
N LEU A 133 19.05 -9.20 -16.25
CA LEU A 133 19.05 -8.33 -15.08
C LEU A 133 20.29 -7.41 -15.10
N VAL A 134 20.08 -6.13 -14.81
CA VAL A 134 21.12 -5.10 -14.74
C VAL A 134 21.08 -4.42 -13.38
N GLY A 135 22.21 -4.36 -12.70
CA GLY A 135 22.36 -3.78 -11.35
C GLY A 135 22.50 -4.84 -10.27
N ASP A 136 22.57 -4.38 -9.02
CA ASP A 136 22.66 -5.27 -7.86
C ASP A 136 21.31 -5.98 -7.64
N ALA A 137 21.32 -7.31 -7.77
CA ALA A 137 20.13 -8.15 -7.71
C ALA A 137 19.44 -8.16 -6.33
N THR A 138 20.14 -7.67 -5.30
CA THR A 138 19.62 -7.68 -3.91
C THR A 138 19.69 -6.31 -3.27
N PHE A 139 18.82 -6.08 -2.30
CA PHE A 139 18.95 -4.98 -1.35
C PHE A 139 20.15 -5.23 -0.40
N PRO A 140 20.59 -4.20 0.36
CA PRO A 140 21.66 -4.36 1.34
C PRO A 140 21.40 -5.42 2.43
N ASP A 141 20.13 -5.70 2.71
CA ASP A 141 19.68 -6.74 3.65
C ASP A 141 19.63 -8.14 3.04
N GLY A 142 20.05 -8.31 1.77
CA GLY A 142 20.05 -9.57 1.03
C GLY A 142 18.70 -9.93 0.37
N THR A 143 17.65 -9.15 0.56
CA THR A 143 16.36 -9.38 -0.10
C THR A 143 16.49 -9.20 -1.61
N PRO A 144 16.01 -10.14 -2.46
CA PRO A 144 16.01 -9.95 -3.92
C PRO A 144 15.22 -8.72 -4.35
N LYS A 145 15.70 -8.01 -5.37
CA LYS A 145 15.00 -6.86 -5.98
C LYS A 145 14.10 -7.24 -7.16
N LEU A 146 14.10 -8.50 -7.58
CA LEU A 146 13.22 -9.01 -8.62
C LEU A 146 12.32 -10.07 -8.05
N PHE A 147 11.03 -9.96 -8.32
CA PHE A 147 10.05 -10.98 -8.01
C PHE A 147 9.14 -11.21 -9.23
N ILE A 148 9.06 -12.45 -9.66
CA ILE A 148 8.24 -12.90 -10.79
C ILE A 148 7.24 -13.91 -10.25
N GLU A 149 5.95 -13.67 -10.44
CA GLU A 149 4.90 -14.60 -10.06
C GLU A 149 4.69 -15.69 -11.10
N GLU A 150 3.97 -16.72 -10.69
CA GLU A 150 3.56 -17.81 -11.57
C GLU A 150 2.71 -17.30 -12.72
N GLY A 151 2.88 -17.89 -13.91
CA GLY A 151 2.14 -17.50 -15.12
C GLY A 151 2.68 -16.26 -15.84
N ALA A 152 3.56 -15.47 -15.21
CA ALA A 152 4.18 -14.31 -15.86
C ALA A 152 5.02 -14.71 -17.08
N LYS A 153 4.89 -13.97 -18.18
CA LYS A 153 5.58 -14.21 -19.45
C LYS A 153 6.55 -13.07 -19.75
N LEU A 154 7.82 -13.43 -19.88
CA LEU A 154 8.89 -12.48 -20.21
C LEU A 154 9.84 -13.15 -21.20
N GLU A 155 10.08 -12.51 -22.34
CA GLU A 155 11.07 -12.97 -23.32
C GLU A 155 11.90 -11.80 -23.84
N CYS A 156 13.23 -11.93 -23.89
CA CYS A 156 14.13 -10.90 -24.40
C CYS A 156 13.96 -9.52 -23.74
N VAL A 157 13.71 -9.48 -22.43
CA VAL A 157 13.49 -8.28 -21.63
C VAL A 157 14.74 -7.87 -20.87
N ILE A 158 14.99 -6.56 -20.72
CA ILE A 158 16.05 -6.02 -19.87
C ILE A 158 15.43 -5.36 -18.63
N LEU A 159 15.79 -5.85 -17.44
CA LEU A 159 15.32 -5.35 -16.16
C LEU A 159 16.47 -4.64 -15.43
N ASN A 160 16.38 -3.32 -15.25
CA ASN A 160 17.37 -2.55 -14.51
C ASN A 160 16.86 -2.25 -13.10
N VAL A 161 17.47 -2.90 -12.09
CA VAL A 161 17.09 -2.83 -10.67
C VAL A 161 17.97 -1.89 -9.84
N ASN A 162 18.73 -0.99 -10.47
CA ASN A 162 19.60 -0.06 -9.74
C ASN A 162 18.83 0.85 -8.77
N ASN A 163 17.64 1.30 -9.16
CA ASN A 163 16.87 2.31 -8.43
C ASN A 163 15.72 1.72 -7.59
N GLY A 164 15.62 0.41 -7.43
CA GLY A 164 14.55 -0.21 -6.65
C GLY A 164 14.17 -1.61 -7.16
N PRO A 165 13.05 -2.14 -6.68
CA PRO A 165 12.56 -3.46 -7.05
C PRO A 165 11.77 -3.47 -8.35
N VAL A 166 11.68 -4.66 -8.95
CA VAL A 166 10.79 -5.00 -10.06
C VAL A 166 9.88 -6.14 -9.62
N TYR A 167 8.58 -5.93 -9.71
CA TYR A 167 7.55 -6.93 -9.43
C TYR A 167 6.77 -7.24 -10.70
N ILE A 168 6.75 -8.49 -11.09
CA ILE A 168 5.95 -8.98 -12.22
C ILE A 168 4.90 -9.91 -11.65
N GLY A 169 3.66 -9.45 -11.66
CA GLY A 169 2.53 -10.12 -11.05
C GLY A 169 2.06 -11.34 -11.86
N HIS A 170 1.08 -12.04 -11.28
CA HIS A 170 0.50 -13.26 -11.84
C HIS A 170 -0.06 -13.00 -13.24
N ASP A 171 0.28 -13.90 -14.18
CA ASP A 171 -0.14 -13.82 -15.59
C ASP A 171 0.24 -12.52 -16.34
N ALA A 172 1.06 -11.66 -15.74
CA ALA A 172 1.52 -10.45 -16.44
C ALA A 172 2.40 -10.82 -17.65
N GLU A 173 2.22 -10.10 -18.75
CA GLU A 173 2.97 -10.31 -19.98
C GLU A 173 3.82 -9.07 -20.30
N ILE A 174 5.13 -9.28 -20.46
CA ILE A 174 6.09 -8.25 -20.87
C ILE A 174 6.62 -8.62 -22.25
N MET A 175 6.29 -7.81 -23.23
CA MET A 175 6.64 -8.05 -24.63
C MET A 175 8.17 -8.01 -24.86
N GLU A 176 8.61 -8.68 -25.91
CA GLU A 176 10.02 -8.77 -26.32
C GLU A 176 10.61 -7.37 -26.60
N GLY A 177 11.86 -7.19 -26.24
CA GLY A 177 12.60 -5.95 -26.47
C GLY A 177 12.28 -4.81 -25.49
N VAL A 178 11.42 -5.06 -24.48
CA VAL A 178 11.11 -4.07 -23.46
C VAL A 178 12.30 -3.87 -22.52
N CYS A 179 12.60 -2.60 -22.22
CA CYS A 179 13.58 -2.19 -21.21
C CYS A 179 12.87 -1.55 -20.04
N ILE A 180 12.90 -2.20 -18.89
CA ILE A 180 12.28 -1.75 -17.65
C ILE A 180 13.34 -1.14 -16.73
N ARG A 181 13.04 0.02 -16.15
CA ARG A 181 13.84 0.64 -15.10
C ARG A 181 13.02 0.71 -13.81
N ALA A 182 13.57 0.11 -12.76
CA ALA A 182 12.99 0.10 -11.42
C ALA A 182 12.94 1.50 -10.78
N PRO A 183 12.01 1.72 -9.80
CA PRO A 183 11.01 0.76 -9.33
C PRO A 183 9.89 0.55 -10.35
N PHE A 184 9.43 -0.69 -10.50
CA PHE A 184 8.40 -1.06 -11.49
C PHE A 184 7.52 -2.20 -10.98
N ALA A 185 6.25 -2.17 -11.32
CA ALA A 185 5.32 -3.29 -11.12
C ALA A 185 4.39 -3.43 -12.33
N ALA A 186 4.19 -4.66 -12.78
CA ALA A 186 3.13 -5.08 -13.68
C ALA A 186 2.22 -6.05 -12.90
N CYS A 187 0.90 -5.76 -12.86
CA CYS A 187 -0.10 -6.57 -12.17
C CYS A 187 -1.29 -6.79 -13.09
#